data_66d1b0c62fe5bb037a24281f8ad99744
#
_entry.id   66d1b0c62fe5bb037a24281f8ad99744
#
_cell.length_a   1.000
_cell.length_b   1.000
_cell.length_c   1.000
_cell.angle_alpha   90.00
_cell.angle_beta   90.00
_cell.angle_gamma   90.00
#
_symmetry.space_group_name_H-M   'P 1'
#
loop_
_entity.id
_entity.type
_entity.pdbx_description
1 polymer ?
#
loop_
_entity_poly.entity_id
_entity_poly.type
_entity_poly.pdbx_seq_one_letter_code
_entity_poly.pdbx_strand_id
1 'polypeptide(L)'
;MVLSVALFFFTGCTFLQLREETKIIHFSTILVGNVSSSFSCKDLPIVVAAYTKEKNKREIVHYTTLHQLGPYELIVPKGNYSIVAFADKNRNLCYDIGEAAGQYVGAEYVNAPAGGVVLDLDIVISEPETVSIDFPVGSSVSFNGSKKFHSTSPGAIADLNDPLFSDAYGNKGYWLPLEFFKEVGGNVYFMDEYDPNKIPILFVHGACGSPTGWKGFFEKIDRSRFQPWFYYYPSGASIGSMSYLLYWKIYNLQIKYKFKDLYITAHSMGGLVVRSFLTDFGNALPFKTEFISISTPWGGDALAEKGVKYSPAVIPAWKDIQAEGDFIQSLYRKKMPTTVGHYLFFGYRGNRNPIRPNNDAVVTLSSLLDERSQAEAIRIYGFNEDHDSILSSEPVMAQYNALLIALHEKSEHATQVPANMLQVEISFDYPKELPKPRPVLLLRSLDNKHAETVLYLSHEDSKCEVGPFPSGNYAVSLVANGFIPAPVSMPITIGEGTIPSVKFQMKPRESLIGYIVNPTKKNYQAGVYREPNEKVKVQSINLRGAGINRTLVPLKEDADYFDCYLAGADFAIKSYFCFYGLPAGEYVLTITAEGYPPYSTNCTMLPGQYYTERYIELLEGDFTS
;
A
#
# COMPACT_ATOMS: atom_id res chain seq x y z
N MET A 1 -7.94 4.33 14.31
CA MET A 1 -9.18 5.04 14.73
C MET A 1 -10.27 5.00 13.68
N VAL A 2 -9.96 5.02 12.38
CA VAL A 2 -10.98 5.00 11.31
C VAL A 2 -11.81 3.70 11.30
N LEU A 3 -11.22 2.52 11.44
CA LEU A 3 -12.01 1.27 11.49
C LEU A 3 -12.80 1.09 12.79
N SER A 4 -12.29 1.59 13.93
CA SER A 4 -12.95 1.42 15.24
C SER A 4 -14.01 2.49 15.50
N VAL A 5 -13.88 3.69 14.97
CA VAL A 5 -14.86 4.79 15.14
C VAL A 5 -15.97 4.72 14.09
N ALA A 6 -15.66 4.25 12.87
CA ALA A 6 -16.68 4.09 11.84
C ALA A 6 -17.75 3.04 12.18
N LEU A 7 -17.44 2.02 12.98
CA LEU A 7 -18.41 1.02 13.44
C LEU A 7 -19.51 1.58 14.36
N PHE A 8 -19.29 2.73 15.00
CA PHE A 8 -20.26 3.32 15.92
C PHE A 8 -21.22 4.36 15.30
N PHE A 9 -20.94 4.85 14.10
CA PHE A 9 -21.74 5.92 13.46
C PHE A 9 -22.63 5.46 12.31
N PHE A 10 -22.56 4.19 11.89
CA PHE A 10 -23.45 3.68 10.85
C PHE A 10 -24.79 3.25 11.46
N THR A 11 -25.85 3.90 11.02
CA THR A 11 -27.23 3.46 11.33
C THR A 11 -27.47 2.09 10.71
N GLY A 12 -28.37 1.29 11.29
CA GLY A 12 -28.73 -0.04 10.76
C GLY A 12 -29.09 -0.05 9.27
N CYS A 13 -29.56 1.08 8.73
CA CYS A 13 -29.85 1.26 7.30
C CYS A 13 -28.62 1.15 6.42
N THR A 14 -27.45 1.69 6.82
CA THR A 14 -26.22 1.63 6.03
C THR A 14 -25.67 0.19 5.92
N PHE A 15 -25.75 -0.59 7.00
CA PHE A 15 -25.38 -2.00 6.95
C PHE A 15 -26.31 -2.85 6.08
N LEU A 16 -27.60 -2.53 6.06
CA LEU A 16 -28.56 -3.20 5.17
C LEU A 16 -28.26 -2.84 3.71
N GLN A 17 -27.99 -1.57 3.43
CA GLN A 17 -27.61 -1.12 2.10
C GLN A 17 -26.30 -1.75 1.64
N LEU A 18 -25.25 -1.76 2.48
CA LEU A 18 -23.99 -2.46 2.22
C LEU A 18 -24.21 -3.94 1.93
N ARG A 19 -25.08 -4.61 2.69
CA ARG A 19 -25.40 -6.02 2.47
C ARG A 19 -26.04 -6.27 1.12
N GLU A 20 -26.94 -5.42 0.67
CA GLU A 20 -27.54 -5.52 -0.67
C GLU A 20 -26.52 -5.18 -1.76
N GLU A 21 -25.71 -4.13 -1.58
CA GLU A 21 -24.65 -3.80 -2.52
C GLU A 21 -23.59 -4.90 -2.63
N THR A 22 -23.16 -5.51 -1.52
CA THR A 22 -22.17 -6.59 -1.56
C THR A 22 -22.70 -7.83 -2.24
N LYS A 23 -24.00 -8.12 -2.16
CA LYS A 23 -24.62 -9.18 -2.97
C LYS A 23 -24.52 -8.84 -4.47
N ILE A 24 -24.89 -7.62 -4.87
CA ILE A 24 -24.84 -7.19 -6.25
C ILE A 24 -23.39 -7.23 -6.76
N ILE A 25 -22.43 -6.68 -6.03
CA ILE A 25 -21.00 -6.69 -6.41
C ILE A 25 -20.47 -8.12 -6.52
N HIS A 26 -20.80 -8.98 -5.55
CA HIS A 26 -20.36 -10.37 -5.57
C HIS A 26 -20.89 -11.15 -6.80
N PHE A 27 -22.03 -10.73 -7.32
CA PHE A 27 -22.65 -11.32 -8.50
C PHE A 27 -22.44 -10.49 -9.78
N SER A 28 -21.80 -9.32 -9.72
CA SER A 28 -21.52 -8.48 -10.88
C SER A 28 -20.20 -8.85 -11.54
N THR A 29 -20.18 -8.70 -12.84
CA THR A 29 -19.03 -8.95 -13.71
C THR A 29 -18.72 -7.70 -14.50
N ILE A 30 -17.45 -7.38 -14.70
CA ILE A 30 -17.00 -6.31 -15.59
C ILE A 30 -16.76 -6.92 -16.97
N LEU A 31 -17.47 -6.43 -17.97
CA LEU A 31 -17.28 -6.76 -19.38
C LEU A 31 -16.43 -5.69 -20.01
N VAL A 32 -15.34 -6.07 -20.67
CA VAL A 32 -14.34 -5.14 -21.19
C VAL A 32 -14.01 -5.48 -22.63
N GLY A 33 -13.97 -4.46 -23.48
CA GLY A 33 -13.60 -4.59 -24.87
C GLY A 33 -13.20 -3.24 -25.47
N ASN A 34 -12.94 -3.24 -26.75
CA ASN A 34 -12.58 -2.05 -27.51
C ASN A 34 -13.56 -1.85 -28.68
N VAL A 35 -14.00 -0.61 -28.90
CA VAL A 35 -14.78 -0.25 -30.08
C VAL A 35 -13.87 0.35 -31.13
N SER A 36 -13.87 -0.24 -32.31
CA SER A 36 -13.11 0.22 -33.47
C SER A 36 -14.03 0.44 -34.67
N SER A 37 -13.56 1.13 -35.70
CA SER A 37 -14.28 1.32 -36.95
C SER A 37 -13.32 1.40 -38.12
N SER A 38 -13.74 0.96 -39.28
CA SER A 38 -13.01 1.12 -40.55
C SER A 38 -13.18 2.49 -41.18
N PHE A 39 -14.10 3.33 -40.67
CA PHE A 39 -14.39 4.67 -41.14
C PHE A 39 -14.32 5.71 -40.01
N SER A 40 -14.39 6.99 -40.36
CA SER A 40 -14.24 8.05 -39.36
C SER A 40 -15.53 8.27 -38.57
N CYS A 41 -15.47 7.97 -37.27
CA CYS A 41 -16.51 8.36 -36.30
C CYS A 41 -16.05 9.57 -35.45
N LYS A 42 -15.27 10.48 -36.05
CA LYS A 42 -14.71 11.63 -35.33
C LYS A 42 -15.84 12.51 -34.78
N ASP A 43 -15.69 12.90 -33.52
CA ASP A 43 -16.60 13.78 -32.77
C ASP A 43 -18.01 13.23 -32.54
N LEU A 44 -18.25 11.94 -32.83
CA LEU A 44 -19.50 11.27 -32.51
C LEU A 44 -19.41 10.52 -31.18
N PRO A 45 -20.37 10.70 -30.28
CA PRO A 45 -20.46 9.85 -29.09
C PRO A 45 -20.81 8.42 -29.52
N ILE A 46 -20.11 7.45 -28.92
CA ILE A 46 -20.33 6.03 -29.13
C ILE A 46 -21.02 5.46 -27.91
N VAL A 47 -22.21 4.93 -28.08
CA VAL A 47 -22.95 4.24 -27.04
C VAL A 47 -22.61 2.76 -27.11
N VAL A 48 -22.23 2.14 -25.98
CA VAL A 48 -22.04 0.70 -25.86
C VAL A 48 -22.99 0.18 -24.79
N ALA A 49 -23.76 -0.86 -25.10
CA ALA A 49 -24.76 -1.40 -24.19
C ALA A 49 -24.74 -2.93 -24.11
N ALA A 50 -24.89 -3.44 -22.88
CA ALA A 50 -25.19 -4.85 -22.62
C ALA A 50 -26.69 -5.03 -22.39
N TYR A 51 -27.27 -6.02 -23.02
CA TYR A 51 -28.68 -6.34 -22.90
C TYR A 51 -28.92 -7.84 -22.82
N THR A 52 -30.03 -8.20 -22.17
CA THR A 52 -30.57 -9.57 -22.19
C THR A 52 -31.64 -9.70 -23.24
N LYS A 53 -31.81 -10.93 -23.76
CA LYS A 53 -32.84 -11.25 -24.73
C LYS A 53 -33.74 -12.36 -24.17
N GLU A 54 -34.92 -11.98 -23.72
CA GLU A 54 -35.94 -12.93 -23.28
C GLU A 54 -37.20 -12.78 -24.12
N LYS A 55 -37.63 -13.87 -24.76
CA LYS A 55 -38.92 -13.95 -25.48
C LYS A 55 -39.28 -12.72 -26.35
N ASN A 56 -38.38 -12.27 -27.17
CA ASN A 56 -38.52 -11.04 -28.03
C ASN A 56 -38.44 -9.69 -27.28
N LYS A 57 -38.24 -9.65 -25.98
CA LYS A 57 -37.97 -8.43 -25.26
C LYS A 57 -36.46 -8.31 -25.05
N ARG A 58 -35.90 -7.15 -25.38
CA ARG A 58 -34.52 -6.78 -25.06
C ARG A 58 -34.55 -5.85 -23.89
N GLU A 59 -33.84 -6.18 -22.85
CA GLU A 59 -33.74 -5.39 -21.63
C GLU A 59 -32.29 -4.94 -21.46
N ILE A 60 -32.10 -3.62 -21.48
CA ILE A 60 -30.77 -3.02 -21.23
C ILE A 60 -30.41 -3.21 -19.77
N VAL A 61 -29.23 -3.77 -19.53
CA VAL A 61 -28.72 -3.99 -18.19
C VAL A 61 -27.71 -2.94 -17.79
N HIS A 62 -26.84 -2.56 -18.72
CA HIS A 62 -25.88 -1.48 -18.52
C HIS A 62 -25.45 -0.88 -19.85
N TYR A 63 -25.13 0.41 -19.87
CA TYR A 63 -24.53 1.08 -21.01
C TYR A 63 -23.50 2.11 -20.59
N THR A 64 -22.58 2.42 -21.48
CA THR A 64 -21.59 3.49 -21.34
C THR A 64 -21.56 4.33 -22.62
N THR A 65 -21.12 5.57 -22.51
CA THR A 65 -20.95 6.47 -23.66
C THR A 65 -19.49 6.89 -23.77
N LEU A 66 -18.89 6.67 -24.94
CA LEU A 66 -17.52 7.05 -25.25
C LEU A 66 -17.55 8.32 -26.12
N HIS A 67 -16.61 9.25 -25.88
CA HIS A 67 -16.46 10.46 -26.68
C HIS A 67 -15.75 10.22 -28.01
N GLN A 68 -15.07 9.08 -28.14
CA GLN A 68 -14.35 8.63 -29.33
C GLN A 68 -14.30 7.10 -29.34
N LEU A 69 -13.98 6.51 -30.48
CA LEU A 69 -13.65 5.08 -30.56
C LEU A 69 -12.56 4.72 -29.57
N GLY A 70 -12.68 3.57 -28.94
CA GLY A 70 -11.73 3.13 -27.93
C GLY A 70 -12.33 2.11 -26.97
N PRO A 71 -11.67 1.91 -25.84
CA PRO A 71 -12.04 0.92 -24.86
C PRO A 71 -13.32 1.28 -24.12
N TYR A 72 -14.06 0.24 -23.75
CA TYR A 72 -15.27 0.36 -22.94
C TYR A 72 -15.28 -0.67 -21.81
N GLU A 73 -16.07 -0.37 -20.80
CA GLU A 73 -16.41 -1.29 -19.73
C GLU A 73 -17.90 -1.23 -19.42
N LEU A 74 -18.47 -2.41 -19.15
CA LEU A 74 -19.86 -2.56 -18.72
C LEU A 74 -19.91 -3.43 -17.47
N ILE A 75 -20.77 -3.06 -16.52
CA ILE A 75 -20.95 -3.81 -15.28
C ILE A 75 -22.31 -4.48 -15.33
N VAL A 76 -22.29 -5.80 -15.26
CA VAL A 76 -23.51 -6.58 -15.35
C VAL A 76 -23.57 -7.62 -14.23
N PRO A 77 -24.76 -7.98 -13.73
CA PRO A 77 -24.93 -9.16 -12.88
C PRO A 77 -24.49 -10.45 -13.58
N LYS A 78 -24.33 -11.53 -12.83
CA LYS A 78 -24.13 -12.86 -13.42
C LYS A 78 -25.25 -13.17 -14.41
N GLY A 79 -24.88 -13.55 -15.65
CA GLY A 79 -25.86 -13.83 -16.70
C GLY A 79 -25.25 -13.99 -18.08
N ASN A 80 -26.13 -14.03 -19.09
CA ASN A 80 -25.76 -14.08 -20.50
C ASN A 80 -26.23 -12.80 -21.18
N TYR A 81 -25.32 -12.15 -21.92
CA TYR A 81 -25.55 -10.82 -22.49
C TYR A 81 -25.18 -10.76 -23.96
N SER A 82 -25.91 -9.96 -24.72
CA SER A 82 -25.46 -9.44 -26.01
C SER A 82 -24.93 -8.04 -25.82
N ILE A 83 -23.89 -7.65 -26.59
CA ILE A 83 -23.28 -6.32 -26.49
C ILE A 83 -23.35 -5.65 -27.84
N VAL A 84 -23.86 -4.42 -27.87
CA VAL A 84 -23.98 -3.58 -29.05
C VAL A 84 -23.25 -2.25 -28.84
N ALA A 85 -22.71 -1.70 -29.94
CA ALA A 85 -22.17 -0.36 -29.96
C ALA A 85 -22.77 0.40 -31.17
N PHE A 86 -23.09 1.69 -31.01
CA PHE A 86 -23.55 2.54 -32.08
C PHE A 86 -23.08 4.00 -31.93
N ALA A 87 -22.95 4.69 -33.07
CA ALA A 87 -22.58 6.09 -33.07
C ALA A 87 -23.84 6.95 -32.97
N ASP A 88 -24.10 7.48 -31.77
CA ASP A 88 -25.30 8.28 -31.46
C ASP A 88 -25.15 9.71 -31.99
N LYS A 89 -25.53 9.92 -33.25
CA LYS A 89 -25.36 11.21 -33.96
C LYS A 89 -26.19 12.35 -33.39
N ASN A 90 -27.39 12.06 -32.94
CA ASN A 90 -28.33 13.04 -32.42
C ASN A 90 -28.33 13.14 -30.88
N ARG A 91 -27.51 12.35 -30.23
CA ARG A 91 -27.31 12.34 -28.76
C ARG A 91 -28.57 12.04 -27.96
N ASN A 92 -29.41 11.17 -28.47
CA ASN A 92 -30.70 10.82 -27.84
C ASN A 92 -30.66 9.49 -27.10
N LEU A 93 -29.52 8.77 -27.09
CA LEU A 93 -29.34 7.45 -26.50
C LEU A 93 -30.28 6.38 -27.10
N CYS A 94 -30.69 6.57 -28.35
CA CYS A 94 -31.44 5.60 -29.12
C CYS A 94 -30.63 5.20 -30.36
N TYR A 95 -30.75 3.94 -30.75
CA TYR A 95 -30.18 3.50 -32.02
C TYR A 95 -31.13 3.85 -33.17
N ASP A 96 -30.77 4.82 -34.00
CA ASP A 96 -31.62 5.36 -35.07
C ASP A 96 -31.18 4.90 -36.46
N ILE A 97 -32.10 5.04 -37.43
CA ILE A 97 -31.81 4.75 -38.83
C ILE A 97 -30.68 5.67 -39.32
N GLY A 98 -29.70 5.08 -39.99
CA GLY A 98 -28.56 5.80 -40.55
C GLY A 98 -27.44 6.07 -39.55
N GLU A 99 -27.49 5.45 -38.38
CA GLU A 99 -26.39 5.40 -37.45
C GLU A 99 -25.51 4.16 -37.66
N ALA A 100 -24.21 4.36 -37.59
CA ALA A 100 -23.24 3.29 -37.68
C ALA A 100 -23.29 2.45 -36.40
N ALA A 101 -23.25 1.13 -36.52
CA ALA A 101 -23.35 0.24 -35.38
C ALA A 101 -22.57 -1.06 -35.57
N GLY A 102 -22.36 -1.77 -34.49
CA GLY A 102 -21.74 -3.09 -34.46
C GLY A 102 -22.18 -3.88 -33.22
N GLN A 103 -22.02 -5.17 -33.30
CA GLN A 103 -22.33 -6.10 -32.21
C GLN A 103 -21.13 -7.03 -31.97
N TYR A 104 -20.92 -7.43 -30.73
CA TYR A 104 -19.95 -8.46 -30.44
C TYR A 104 -20.38 -9.79 -31.08
N VAL A 105 -19.47 -10.38 -31.86
CA VAL A 105 -19.75 -11.58 -32.67
C VAL A 105 -18.94 -12.81 -32.26
N GLY A 106 -18.11 -12.73 -31.23
CA GLY A 106 -17.24 -13.82 -30.79
C GLY A 106 -18.00 -15.03 -30.20
N ALA A 107 -19.25 -14.83 -29.75
CA ALA A 107 -20.16 -15.88 -29.29
C ALA A 107 -21.61 -15.38 -29.40
N GLU A 108 -22.58 -16.33 -29.38
CA GLU A 108 -24.01 -15.97 -29.37
C GLU A 108 -24.38 -15.10 -28.16
N TYR A 109 -23.78 -15.41 -27.01
CA TYR A 109 -23.92 -14.66 -25.76
C TYR A 109 -22.58 -14.57 -25.03
N VAL A 110 -22.32 -13.44 -24.41
CA VAL A 110 -21.24 -13.26 -23.43
C VAL A 110 -21.70 -13.82 -22.10
N ASN A 111 -21.06 -14.86 -21.63
CA ASN A 111 -21.32 -15.40 -20.29
C ASN A 111 -20.58 -14.57 -19.25
N ALA A 112 -21.29 -13.90 -18.37
CA ALA A 112 -20.78 -13.17 -17.25
C ALA A 112 -20.82 -14.04 -15.98
N PRO A 113 -19.68 -14.56 -15.49
CA PRO A 113 -19.63 -15.33 -14.24
C PRO A 113 -19.90 -14.40 -13.04
N ALA A 114 -20.15 -14.95 -11.86
CA ALA A 114 -20.30 -14.12 -10.66
C ALA A 114 -18.93 -13.57 -10.21
N GLY A 115 -18.82 -12.25 -10.08
CA GLY A 115 -17.65 -11.60 -9.50
C GLY A 115 -16.38 -11.71 -10.35
N GLY A 116 -16.49 -11.62 -11.67
CA GLY A 116 -15.36 -11.77 -12.59
C GLY A 116 -15.16 -10.58 -13.52
N VAL A 117 -14.19 -10.75 -14.42
CA VAL A 117 -13.95 -9.86 -15.56
C VAL A 117 -13.92 -10.71 -16.82
N VAL A 118 -14.61 -10.26 -17.87
CA VAL A 118 -14.58 -10.88 -19.19
C VAL A 118 -13.94 -9.88 -20.16
N LEU A 119 -12.89 -10.32 -20.84
CA LEU A 119 -12.02 -9.54 -21.69
C LEU A 119 -12.28 -9.79 -23.16
N ASP A 120 -11.60 -8.99 -24.00
CA ASP A 120 -11.52 -9.17 -25.46
C ASP A 120 -12.90 -9.15 -26.13
N LEU A 121 -13.82 -8.35 -25.58
CA LEU A 121 -15.17 -8.17 -26.13
C LEU A 121 -15.18 -7.05 -27.19
N ASP A 122 -14.29 -7.17 -28.17
CA ASP A 122 -14.08 -6.13 -29.17
C ASP A 122 -15.24 -6.05 -30.16
N ILE A 123 -15.62 -4.81 -30.50
CA ILE A 123 -16.72 -4.51 -31.41
C ILE A 123 -16.20 -3.64 -32.56
N VAL A 124 -16.53 -4.03 -33.75
CA VAL A 124 -16.28 -3.23 -34.95
C VAL A 124 -17.59 -2.55 -35.39
N ILE A 125 -17.63 -1.24 -35.35
CA ILE A 125 -18.75 -0.45 -35.89
C ILE A 125 -18.63 -0.40 -37.43
N SER A 126 -19.69 -0.75 -38.10
CA SER A 126 -19.83 -0.71 -39.55
C SER A 126 -20.73 0.44 -40.01
N GLU A 127 -20.59 0.83 -41.27
CA GLU A 127 -21.46 1.86 -41.89
C GLU A 127 -22.93 1.41 -41.88
N PRO A 128 -23.89 2.35 -41.80
CA PRO A 128 -25.31 2.04 -41.63
C PRO A 128 -25.89 1.08 -42.68
N GLU A 129 -25.37 1.13 -43.89
CA GLU A 129 -25.85 0.31 -45.02
C GLU A 129 -25.39 -1.15 -44.92
N THR A 130 -24.38 -1.43 -44.09
CA THR A 130 -23.77 -2.77 -43.94
C THR A 130 -24.07 -3.38 -42.58
N VAL A 131 -24.80 -2.68 -41.72
CA VAL A 131 -25.06 -3.12 -40.34
C VAL A 131 -26.01 -4.31 -40.30
N SER A 132 -25.58 -5.39 -39.67
CA SER A 132 -26.43 -6.53 -39.32
C SER A 132 -26.29 -6.83 -37.83
N ILE A 133 -27.13 -6.23 -37.00
CA ILE A 133 -27.13 -6.39 -35.55
C ILE A 133 -28.52 -6.81 -35.05
N ASP A 134 -28.55 -7.56 -33.97
CA ASP A 134 -29.78 -7.99 -33.30
C ASP A 134 -30.25 -6.97 -32.24
N PHE A 135 -30.12 -5.68 -32.57
CA PHE A 135 -30.60 -4.58 -31.75
C PHE A 135 -31.47 -3.67 -32.63
N PRO A 136 -32.81 -3.62 -32.41
CA PRO A 136 -33.70 -2.96 -33.31
C PRO A 136 -33.51 -1.46 -33.35
N VAL A 137 -33.68 -0.89 -34.53
CA VAL A 137 -33.81 0.56 -34.71
C VAL A 137 -34.97 1.11 -33.87
N GLY A 138 -34.75 2.26 -33.23
CA GLY A 138 -35.67 2.87 -32.27
C GLY A 138 -35.52 2.37 -30.85
N SER A 139 -34.55 1.44 -30.59
CA SER A 139 -34.29 0.97 -29.24
C SER A 139 -33.50 2.02 -28.45
N SER A 140 -34.05 2.46 -27.31
CA SER A 140 -33.37 3.33 -26.37
C SER A 140 -32.56 2.54 -25.36
N VAL A 141 -31.34 2.99 -25.05
CA VAL A 141 -30.53 2.49 -23.96
C VAL A 141 -30.72 3.31 -22.67
N SER A 142 -31.48 4.41 -22.73
CA SER A 142 -31.77 5.21 -21.54
C SER A 142 -32.71 4.47 -20.59
N PHE A 143 -32.36 4.43 -19.31
CA PHE A 143 -33.23 3.88 -18.28
C PHE A 143 -34.23 4.90 -17.78
N ASN A 144 -35.49 4.58 -17.75
CA ASN A 144 -36.47 5.34 -17.00
C ASN A 144 -36.21 5.12 -15.50
N GLY A 145 -35.51 6.07 -14.86
CA GLY A 145 -35.35 6.13 -13.41
C GLY A 145 -34.06 5.59 -12.81
N SER A 146 -33.09 5.10 -13.56
CA SER A 146 -31.78 4.74 -13.00
C SER A 146 -30.76 5.87 -13.11
N LYS A 147 -29.99 6.06 -12.05
CA LYS A 147 -28.84 6.99 -12.03
C LYS A 147 -27.85 6.55 -13.10
N LYS A 148 -27.42 7.49 -13.93
CA LYS A 148 -26.39 7.26 -14.97
C LYS A 148 -25.10 6.81 -14.27
N PHE A 149 -24.46 5.77 -14.79
CA PHE A 149 -23.08 5.48 -14.43
C PHE A 149 -22.20 6.60 -15.00
N HIS A 150 -21.36 7.16 -14.16
CA HIS A 150 -20.43 8.20 -14.57
C HIS A 150 -19.28 7.55 -15.33
N SER A 151 -19.27 7.64 -16.65
CA SER A 151 -18.16 7.16 -17.47
C SER A 151 -17.31 8.35 -17.90
N THR A 152 -16.10 8.44 -17.37
CA THR A 152 -15.09 9.37 -17.85
C THR A 152 -13.97 8.60 -18.52
N SER A 153 -13.47 9.12 -19.65
CA SER A 153 -12.28 8.54 -20.29
C SER A 153 -11.06 8.64 -19.37
N PRO A 154 -10.16 7.65 -19.35
CA PRO A 154 -8.90 7.76 -18.64
C PRO A 154 -8.11 8.99 -19.08
N GLY A 155 -7.55 9.71 -18.10
CA GLY A 155 -6.81 10.95 -18.37
C GLY A 155 -7.68 12.21 -18.43
N ALA A 156 -8.93 12.16 -17.97
CA ALA A 156 -9.72 13.37 -17.75
C ALA A 156 -9.05 14.25 -16.69
N ILE A 157 -9.03 15.56 -16.93
CA ILE A 157 -8.47 16.54 -16.00
C ILE A 157 -9.45 16.72 -14.84
N ALA A 158 -8.95 16.63 -13.62
CA ALA A 158 -9.74 16.78 -12.41
C ALA A 158 -9.62 18.17 -11.79
N ASP A 159 -10.75 18.70 -11.34
CA ASP A 159 -10.78 19.80 -10.38
C ASP A 159 -10.95 19.21 -8.97
N LEU A 160 -9.93 19.32 -8.13
CA LEU A 160 -9.98 18.80 -6.75
C LEU A 160 -11.02 19.51 -5.87
N ASN A 161 -11.58 20.63 -6.32
CA ASN A 161 -12.68 21.31 -5.63
C ASN A 161 -14.04 20.68 -5.95
N ASP A 162 -14.12 19.80 -6.95
CA ASP A 162 -15.34 19.04 -7.23
C ASP A 162 -15.66 18.14 -6.01
N PRO A 163 -16.88 18.22 -5.45
CA PRO A 163 -17.31 17.37 -4.34
C PRO A 163 -17.11 15.87 -4.57
N LEU A 164 -17.08 15.39 -5.80
CA LEU A 164 -16.81 13.99 -6.14
C LEU A 164 -15.44 13.52 -5.66
N PHE A 165 -14.45 14.41 -5.52
CA PHE A 165 -13.10 14.08 -5.04
C PHE A 165 -12.90 14.28 -3.53
N SER A 166 -13.96 14.61 -2.79
CA SER A 166 -13.91 14.83 -1.35
C SER A 166 -13.73 13.55 -0.54
N ASP A 167 -13.29 13.69 0.70
CA ASP A 167 -13.17 12.58 1.66
C ASP A 167 -14.52 11.89 1.94
N ALA A 168 -15.64 12.60 1.82
CA ALA A 168 -16.97 12.02 1.93
C ALA A 168 -17.21 10.97 0.84
N TYR A 169 -16.79 11.25 -0.40
CA TYR A 169 -16.87 10.28 -1.49
C TYR A 169 -15.82 9.18 -1.35
N GLY A 170 -14.62 9.45 -0.86
CA GLY A 170 -13.64 8.43 -0.50
C GLY A 170 -14.20 7.41 0.50
N ASN A 171 -14.84 7.91 1.57
CA ASN A 171 -15.56 7.08 2.53
C ASN A 171 -16.71 6.30 1.86
N LYS A 172 -17.47 6.92 0.96
CA LYS A 172 -18.52 6.25 0.19
C LYS A 172 -17.93 5.11 -0.65
N GLY A 173 -16.79 5.33 -1.31
CA GLY A 173 -16.10 4.31 -2.09
C GLY A 173 -15.68 3.08 -1.28
N TYR A 174 -15.48 3.24 0.01
CA TYR A 174 -15.17 2.13 0.90
C TYR A 174 -16.42 1.40 1.42
N TRP A 175 -17.41 2.13 1.90
CA TRP A 175 -18.60 1.55 2.54
C TRP A 175 -19.71 1.19 1.56
N LEU A 176 -19.83 1.91 0.44
CA LEU A 176 -20.84 1.72 -0.59
C LEU A 176 -20.17 1.70 -1.98
N PRO A 177 -19.33 0.69 -2.25
CA PRO A 177 -18.49 0.67 -3.44
C PRO A 177 -19.29 0.66 -4.76
N LEU A 178 -20.47 0.06 -4.79
CA LEU A 178 -21.32 0.06 -5.98
C LEU A 178 -21.94 1.44 -6.26
N GLU A 179 -22.41 2.13 -5.22
CA GLU A 179 -22.94 3.50 -5.37
C GLU A 179 -21.84 4.46 -5.82
N PHE A 180 -20.65 4.35 -5.23
CA PHE A 180 -19.49 5.10 -5.69
C PHE A 180 -19.20 4.83 -7.16
N PHE A 181 -19.19 3.55 -7.57
CA PHE A 181 -18.91 3.19 -8.96
C PHE A 181 -19.93 3.76 -9.94
N LYS A 182 -21.20 3.83 -9.54
CA LYS A 182 -22.26 4.45 -10.33
C LYS A 182 -22.10 5.96 -10.47
N GLU A 183 -21.63 6.64 -9.44
CA GLU A 183 -21.56 8.10 -9.41
C GLU A 183 -20.23 8.66 -9.89
N VAL A 184 -19.13 7.96 -9.60
CA VAL A 184 -17.75 8.41 -9.87
C VAL A 184 -17.05 7.51 -10.89
N GLY A 185 -17.38 6.21 -10.88
CA GLY A 185 -16.64 5.19 -11.62
C GLY A 185 -15.35 4.79 -10.92
N GLY A 186 -14.43 4.18 -11.66
CA GLY A 186 -13.06 3.91 -11.28
C GLY A 186 -12.15 4.36 -12.41
N ASN A 187 -11.34 5.40 -12.19
CA ASN A 187 -10.61 6.01 -13.28
C ASN A 187 -9.26 6.61 -12.86
N VAL A 188 -8.39 6.79 -13.85
CA VAL A 188 -7.16 7.57 -13.72
C VAL A 188 -7.44 8.98 -14.22
N TYR A 189 -7.24 9.95 -13.32
CA TYR A 189 -7.42 11.38 -13.60
C TYR A 189 -6.07 12.08 -13.63
N PHE A 190 -5.99 13.14 -14.41
CA PHE A 190 -4.82 14.00 -14.51
C PHE A 190 -5.08 15.31 -13.75
N MET A 191 -4.00 15.89 -13.21
CA MET A 191 -4.08 17.22 -12.60
C MET A 191 -3.91 18.35 -13.60
N ASP A 192 -3.25 18.06 -14.74
CA ASP A 192 -3.04 18.98 -15.86
C ASP A 192 -3.10 18.24 -17.17
N GLU A 193 -3.04 18.97 -18.29
CA GLU A 193 -2.87 18.35 -19.60
C GLU A 193 -1.57 17.54 -19.68
N TYR A 194 -1.61 16.42 -20.41
CA TYR A 194 -0.46 15.56 -20.56
C TYR A 194 0.70 16.27 -21.26
N ASP A 195 1.87 16.25 -20.64
CA ASP A 195 3.11 16.74 -21.21
C ASP A 195 4.08 15.56 -21.45
N PRO A 196 4.46 15.26 -22.72
CA PRO A 196 5.35 14.13 -23.03
C PRO A 196 6.78 14.30 -22.49
N ASN A 197 7.16 15.51 -22.05
CA ASN A 197 8.48 15.78 -21.47
C ASN A 197 8.52 15.58 -19.95
N LYS A 198 7.39 15.25 -19.32
CA LYS A 198 7.29 15.05 -17.88
C LYS A 198 6.95 13.60 -17.56
N ILE A 199 7.58 13.07 -16.53
CA ILE A 199 7.27 11.72 -16.05
C ILE A 199 5.95 11.74 -15.28
N PRO A 200 4.96 10.91 -15.66
CA PRO A 200 3.75 10.77 -14.87
C PRO A 200 4.01 10.06 -13.54
N ILE A 201 3.44 10.61 -12.46
CA ILE A 201 3.40 9.97 -11.15
C ILE A 201 1.95 9.64 -10.84
N LEU A 202 1.64 8.36 -10.77
CA LEU A 202 0.31 7.86 -10.42
C LEU A 202 0.18 7.70 -8.91
N PHE A 203 -0.71 8.44 -8.29
CA PHE A 203 -1.04 8.32 -6.88
C PHE A 203 -2.24 7.39 -6.68
N VAL A 204 -2.12 6.43 -5.76
CA VAL A 204 -3.13 5.40 -5.48
C VAL A 204 -3.47 5.42 -3.99
N HIS A 205 -4.71 5.78 -3.68
CA HIS A 205 -5.17 5.91 -2.29
C HIS A 205 -5.46 4.56 -1.61
N GLY A 206 -5.53 4.57 -0.30
CA GLY A 206 -5.93 3.43 0.53
C GLY A 206 -7.43 3.35 0.82
N ALA A 207 -7.79 2.61 1.85
CA ALA A 207 -9.16 2.50 2.35
C ALA A 207 -9.70 3.88 2.74
N CYS A 208 -10.92 4.18 2.35
CA CYS A 208 -11.59 5.47 2.59
C CYS A 208 -10.87 6.70 1.99
N GLY A 209 -9.80 6.50 1.21
CA GLY A 209 -8.99 7.58 0.68
C GLY A 209 -9.66 8.33 -0.47
N SER A 210 -9.20 9.55 -0.68
CA SER A 210 -9.64 10.44 -1.75
C SER A 210 -8.43 11.13 -2.41
N PRO A 211 -8.58 11.74 -3.58
CA PRO A 211 -7.52 12.54 -4.20
C PRO A 211 -7.06 13.71 -3.32
N THR A 212 -7.95 14.27 -2.50
CA THR A 212 -7.60 15.39 -1.60
C THR A 212 -6.56 15.02 -0.55
N GLY A 213 -6.48 13.74 -0.15
CA GLY A 213 -5.43 13.24 0.73
C GLY A 213 -4.01 13.37 0.18
N TRP A 214 -3.87 13.53 -1.14
CA TRP A 214 -2.59 13.69 -1.82
C TRP A 214 -2.21 15.16 -2.10
N LYS A 215 -3.03 16.12 -1.67
CA LYS A 215 -2.83 17.55 -1.97
C LYS A 215 -1.42 18.04 -1.63
N GLY A 216 -0.88 17.65 -0.47
CA GLY A 216 0.47 18.02 -0.08
C GLY A 216 1.54 17.55 -1.06
N PHE A 217 1.41 16.32 -1.58
CA PHE A 217 2.32 15.78 -2.60
C PHE A 217 2.15 16.52 -3.93
N PHE A 218 0.93 16.78 -4.39
CA PHE A 218 0.67 17.50 -5.65
C PHE A 218 1.26 18.90 -5.66
N GLU A 219 1.29 19.59 -4.50
CA GLU A 219 1.83 20.93 -4.34
C GLU A 219 3.36 20.97 -4.22
N LYS A 220 3.98 19.90 -3.71
CA LYS A 220 5.41 19.88 -3.36
C LYS A 220 6.30 19.20 -4.39
N ILE A 221 5.75 18.37 -5.29
CA ILE A 221 6.56 17.73 -6.35
C ILE A 221 7.05 18.76 -7.37
N ASP A 222 8.21 18.48 -7.97
CA ASP A 222 8.76 19.33 -9.03
C ASP A 222 7.92 19.19 -10.31
N ARG A 223 6.98 20.12 -10.51
CA ARG A 223 6.07 20.18 -11.67
C ARG A 223 6.77 20.45 -13.00
N SER A 224 8.05 20.83 -12.99
CA SER A 224 8.83 20.97 -14.21
C SER A 224 9.24 19.61 -14.81
N ARG A 225 9.43 18.61 -13.97
CA ARG A 225 9.88 17.25 -14.34
C ARG A 225 8.78 16.21 -14.25
N PHE A 226 7.79 16.39 -13.38
CA PHE A 226 6.76 15.40 -13.06
C PHE A 226 5.36 15.95 -13.27
N GLN A 227 4.44 15.05 -13.63
CA GLN A 227 3.02 15.36 -13.77
C GLN A 227 2.19 14.38 -12.94
N PRO A 228 1.41 14.86 -11.93
CA PRO A 228 0.64 13.98 -11.07
C PRO A 228 -0.62 13.51 -11.76
N TRP A 229 -0.84 12.20 -11.67
CA TRP A 229 -2.07 11.51 -11.97
C TRP A 229 -2.58 10.87 -10.70
N PHE A 230 -3.86 10.54 -10.59
CA PHE A 230 -4.36 9.74 -9.49
C PHE A 230 -5.38 8.72 -9.95
N TYR A 231 -5.31 7.54 -9.33
CA TYR A 231 -6.28 6.49 -9.51
C TYR A 231 -7.33 6.61 -8.42
N TYR A 232 -8.56 6.95 -8.81
CA TYR A 232 -9.70 7.08 -7.91
C TYR A 232 -10.66 5.93 -8.15
N TYR A 233 -10.85 5.10 -7.14
CA TYR A 233 -11.54 3.82 -7.24
C TYR A 233 -12.30 3.51 -5.95
N PRO A 234 -13.37 2.65 -6.00
CA PRO A 234 -14.10 2.23 -4.81
C PRO A 234 -13.23 1.29 -3.97
N SER A 235 -12.58 1.84 -2.94
CA SER A 235 -11.59 1.10 -2.12
C SER A 235 -12.18 -0.03 -1.27
N GLY A 236 -13.49 -0.14 -1.14
CA GLY A 236 -14.18 -1.30 -0.54
C GLY A 236 -14.39 -2.48 -1.48
N ALA A 237 -14.19 -2.30 -2.79
CA ALA A 237 -14.25 -3.40 -3.75
C ALA A 237 -13.05 -4.37 -3.59
N SER A 238 -13.11 -5.53 -4.26
CA SER A 238 -12.00 -6.49 -4.26
C SER A 238 -10.72 -5.87 -4.81
N ILE A 239 -9.61 -6.07 -4.12
CA ILE A 239 -8.29 -5.53 -4.51
C ILE A 239 -7.88 -6.06 -5.88
N GLY A 240 -8.08 -7.36 -6.14
CA GLY A 240 -7.77 -7.95 -7.45
C GLY A 240 -8.57 -7.33 -8.59
N SER A 241 -9.85 -7.03 -8.38
CA SER A 241 -10.68 -6.35 -9.38
C SER A 241 -10.22 -4.91 -9.62
N MET A 242 -9.83 -4.18 -8.58
CA MET A 242 -9.32 -2.81 -8.70
C MET A 242 -7.94 -2.76 -9.33
N SER A 243 -7.10 -3.74 -9.06
CA SER A 243 -5.82 -3.96 -9.75
C SER A 243 -6.00 -4.16 -11.25
N TYR A 244 -6.95 -5.00 -11.63
CA TYR A 244 -7.28 -5.23 -13.04
C TYR A 244 -7.84 -3.99 -13.73
N LEU A 245 -8.74 -3.26 -13.06
CA LEU A 245 -9.27 -1.99 -13.57
C LEU A 245 -8.16 -0.97 -13.78
N LEU A 246 -7.21 -0.89 -12.83
CA LEU A 246 -6.02 -0.03 -12.97
C LEU A 246 -5.19 -0.42 -14.19
N TYR A 247 -4.91 -1.71 -14.38
CA TYR A 247 -4.20 -2.20 -15.57
C TYR A 247 -4.87 -1.72 -16.86
N TRP A 248 -6.17 -1.89 -16.94
CA TRP A 248 -6.94 -1.48 -18.11
C TRP A 248 -6.87 0.02 -18.39
N LYS A 249 -6.98 0.85 -17.33
CA LYS A 249 -6.86 2.31 -17.48
C LYS A 249 -5.46 2.72 -17.91
N ILE A 250 -4.42 2.15 -17.31
CA ILE A 250 -3.02 2.44 -17.66
C ILE A 250 -2.67 1.94 -19.05
N TYR A 251 -3.15 0.76 -19.45
CA TYR A 251 -2.97 0.23 -20.80
C TYR A 251 -3.52 1.20 -21.86
N ASN A 252 -4.72 1.74 -21.65
CA ASN A 252 -5.32 2.72 -22.56
C ASN A 252 -4.55 4.03 -22.63
N LEU A 253 -4.11 4.55 -21.48
CA LEU A 253 -3.27 5.74 -21.44
C LEU A 253 -1.93 5.50 -22.15
N GLN A 254 -1.37 4.30 -22.01
CA GLN A 254 -0.13 3.92 -22.68
C GLN A 254 -0.29 3.87 -24.21
N ILE A 255 -1.37 3.30 -24.72
CA ILE A 255 -1.67 3.31 -26.17
C ILE A 255 -1.76 4.75 -26.69
N LYS A 256 -2.44 5.62 -25.93
CA LYS A 256 -2.66 7.01 -26.32
C LYS A 256 -1.41 7.88 -26.25
N TYR A 257 -0.68 7.81 -25.15
CA TYR A 257 0.40 8.74 -24.83
C TYR A 257 1.82 8.18 -25.00
N LYS A 258 1.97 6.85 -25.02
CA LYS A 258 3.25 6.14 -25.26
C LYS A 258 4.39 6.59 -24.32
N PHE A 259 4.07 6.85 -23.06
CA PHE A 259 5.05 7.22 -22.06
C PHE A 259 6.05 6.07 -21.81
N LYS A 260 7.29 6.41 -21.48
CA LYS A 260 8.38 5.44 -21.31
C LYS A 260 8.61 5.07 -19.84
N ASP A 261 8.21 5.93 -18.95
CA ASP A 261 8.35 5.79 -17.51
C ASP A 261 7.01 6.10 -16.85
N LEU A 262 6.66 5.34 -15.81
CA LEU A 262 5.53 5.61 -14.94
C LEU A 262 5.98 5.40 -13.49
N TYR A 263 6.01 6.47 -12.71
CA TYR A 263 6.22 6.34 -11.28
C TYR A 263 4.88 6.13 -10.60
N ILE A 264 4.85 5.27 -9.58
CA ILE A 264 3.62 4.96 -8.86
C ILE A 264 3.86 5.17 -7.37
N THR A 265 3.00 5.96 -6.74
CA THR A 265 3.03 6.19 -5.30
C THR A 265 1.71 5.72 -4.71
N ALA A 266 1.76 4.79 -3.77
CA ALA A 266 0.55 4.22 -3.20
C ALA A 266 0.58 4.24 -1.67
N HIS A 267 -0.55 4.59 -1.07
CA HIS A 267 -0.72 4.62 0.37
C HIS A 267 -1.59 3.46 0.86
N SER A 268 -1.20 2.89 2.01
CA SER A 268 -2.01 1.90 2.71
C SER A 268 -2.42 0.74 1.79
N MET A 269 -3.68 0.34 1.79
CA MET A 269 -4.25 -0.71 0.94
C MET A 269 -4.01 -0.47 -0.57
N GLY A 270 -3.83 0.78 -1.00
CA GLY A 270 -3.47 1.10 -2.39
C GLY A 270 -2.17 0.44 -2.85
N GLY A 271 -1.22 0.23 -1.93
CA GLY A 271 0.01 -0.51 -2.24
C GLY A 271 -0.22 -1.96 -2.61
N LEU A 272 -1.23 -2.62 -2.02
CA LEU A 272 -1.63 -3.99 -2.40
C LEU A 272 -2.28 -4.03 -3.79
N VAL A 273 -3.09 -3.01 -4.14
CA VAL A 273 -3.66 -2.86 -5.49
C VAL A 273 -2.53 -2.73 -6.52
N VAL A 274 -1.55 -1.85 -6.25
CA VAL A 274 -0.42 -1.64 -7.16
C VAL A 274 0.46 -2.88 -7.27
N ARG A 275 0.74 -3.57 -6.16
CA ARG A 275 1.52 -4.81 -6.21
C ARG A 275 0.83 -5.87 -7.08
N SER A 276 -0.47 -6.10 -6.87
CA SER A 276 -1.26 -7.03 -7.70
C SER A 276 -1.18 -6.63 -9.18
N PHE A 277 -1.35 -5.35 -9.50
CA PHE A 277 -1.19 -4.82 -10.85
C PHE A 277 0.19 -5.12 -11.45
N LEU A 278 1.26 -4.83 -10.71
CA LEU A 278 2.63 -5.00 -11.19
C LEU A 278 3.01 -6.49 -11.34
N THR A 279 2.60 -7.35 -10.41
CA THR A 279 2.93 -8.77 -10.46
C THR A 279 2.13 -9.54 -11.52
N ASP A 280 0.89 -9.12 -11.80
CA ASP A 280 0.04 -9.78 -12.77
C ASP A 280 0.28 -9.28 -14.20
N PHE A 281 0.57 -8.00 -14.38
CA PHE A 281 0.62 -7.36 -15.70
C PHE A 281 1.94 -6.65 -16.01
N GLY A 282 2.79 -6.38 -15.02
CA GLY A 282 3.98 -5.54 -15.18
C GLY A 282 4.96 -6.02 -16.24
N ASN A 283 5.12 -7.33 -16.44
CA ASN A 283 5.98 -7.88 -17.49
C ASN A 283 5.49 -7.59 -18.92
N ALA A 284 4.23 -7.28 -19.10
CA ALA A 284 3.63 -6.95 -20.39
C ALA A 284 3.62 -5.44 -20.69
N LEU A 285 4.01 -4.61 -19.72
CA LEU A 285 3.99 -3.16 -19.86
C LEU A 285 5.25 -2.64 -20.54
N PRO A 286 5.13 -1.77 -21.57
CA PRO A 286 6.26 -1.29 -22.36
C PRO A 286 6.96 -0.06 -21.75
N PHE A 287 6.92 0.10 -20.43
CA PHE A 287 7.52 1.22 -19.72
C PHE A 287 8.20 0.75 -18.42
N LYS A 288 9.14 1.55 -17.93
CA LYS A 288 9.76 1.34 -16.63
C LYS A 288 8.88 1.87 -15.51
N THR A 289 8.92 1.22 -14.35
CA THR A 289 8.15 1.62 -13.19
C THR A 289 9.04 1.76 -11.97
N GLU A 290 8.92 2.91 -11.28
CA GLU A 290 9.43 3.09 -9.93
C GLU A 290 8.23 3.15 -8.99
N PHE A 291 8.17 2.24 -8.01
CA PHE A 291 7.06 2.08 -7.10
C PHE A 291 7.44 2.52 -5.69
N ILE A 292 6.77 3.53 -5.16
CA ILE A 292 6.94 4.04 -3.80
C ILE A 292 5.68 3.67 -3.02
N SER A 293 5.80 2.74 -2.09
CA SER A 293 4.71 2.35 -1.19
C SER A 293 4.83 3.10 0.13
N ILE A 294 3.72 3.61 0.65
CA ILE A 294 3.66 4.36 1.90
C ILE A 294 2.70 3.66 2.85
N SER A 295 3.19 3.19 4.01
CA SER A 295 2.41 2.54 5.06
C SER A 295 1.46 1.43 4.55
N THR A 296 1.91 0.62 3.60
CA THR A 296 1.12 -0.48 3.01
C THR A 296 1.08 -1.68 3.94
N PRO A 297 -0.10 -2.28 4.21
CA PRO A 297 -0.24 -3.47 5.05
C PRO A 297 0.18 -4.74 4.31
N TRP A 298 1.47 -4.91 4.08
CA TRP A 298 2.05 -6.01 3.31
C TRP A 298 1.74 -7.40 3.85
N GLY A 299 1.69 -7.53 5.18
CA GLY A 299 1.30 -8.74 5.88
C GLY A 299 -0.21 -8.88 6.09
N GLY A 300 -1.01 -7.99 5.52
CA GLY A 300 -2.46 -7.93 5.74
C GLY A 300 -2.85 -7.29 7.08
N ASP A 301 -4.11 -7.45 7.47
CA ASP A 301 -4.68 -6.86 8.68
C ASP A 301 -5.48 -7.87 9.50
N ALA A 302 -5.06 -8.13 10.73
CA ALA A 302 -5.74 -9.05 11.64
C ALA A 302 -7.15 -8.57 12.08
N LEU A 303 -7.45 -7.25 11.99
CA LEU A 303 -8.81 -6.76 12.26
C LEU A 303 -9.76 -7.03 11.10
N ALA A 304 -9.25 -7.11 9.87
CA ALA A 304 -10.07 -7.50 8.72
C ALA A 304 -10.61 -8.93 8.88
N GLU A 305 -9.83 -9.84 9.44
CA GLU A 305 -10.29 -11.20 9.78
C GLU A 305 -11.49 -11.16 10.73
N LYS A 306 -11.41 -10.33 11.78
CA LYS A 306 -12.54 -10.14 12.72
C LYS A 306 -13.74 -9.48 12.03
N GLY A 307 -13.51 -8.52 11.14
CA GLY A 307 -14.54 -7.89 10.31
C GLY A 307 -15.28 -8.92 9.46
N VAL A 308 -14.55 -9.79 8.77
CA VAL A 308 -15.13 -10.88 7.96
C VAL A 308 -15.94 -11.85 8.81
N LYS A 309 -15.46 -12.19 10.02
CA LYS A 309 -16.09 -13.20 10.88
C LYS A 309 -17.34 -12.69 11.62
N TYR A 310 -17.34 -11.44 12.06
CA TYR A 310 -18.33 -10.94 13.02
C TYR A 310 -19.21 -9.81 12.48
N SER A 311 -18.90 -9.21 11.33
CA SER A 311 -19.72 -8.13 10.79
C SER A 311 -20.99 -8.66 10.12
N PRO A 312 -22.13 -7.97 10.26
CA PRO A 312 -23.38 -8.31 9.59
C PRO A 312 -23.32 -8.16 8.06
N ALA A 313 -22.38 -7.36 7.55
CA ALA A 313 -22.06 -7.24 6.13
C ALA A 313 -20.54 -7.13 5.97
N VAL A 314 -19.98 -7.82 4.98
CA VAL A 314 -18.55 -7.93 4.76
C VAL A 314 -18.16 -7.11 3.53
N ILE A 315 -17.31 -6.11 3.73
CA ILE A 315 -16.69 -5.35 2.64
C ILE A 315 -15.78 -6.29 1.84
N PRO A 316 -15.86 -6.37 0.51
CA PRO A 316 -15.02 -7.27 -0.28
C PRO A 316 -13.52 -7.14 0.00
N ALA A 317 -13.00 -5.91 0.13
CA ALA A 317 -11.60 -5.67 0.45
C ALA A 317 -11.15 -6.30 1.79
N TRP A 318 -12.05 -6.47 2.78
CA TRP A 318 -11.67 -7.14 4.04
C TRP A 318 -11.28 -8.60 3.83
N LYS A 319 -11.90 -9.29 2.87
CA LYS A 319 -11.54 -10.68 2.55
C LYS A 319 -10.12 -10.74 1.98
N ASP A 320 -9.76 -9.74 1.18
CA ASP A 320 -8.46 -9.70 0.52
C ASP A 320 -7.32 -9.32 1.50
N ILE A 321 -7.57 -8.41 2.45
CA ILE A 321 -6.53 -7.96 3.40
C ILE A 321 -6.40 -8.78 4.68
N GLN A 322 -7.06 -9.93 4.81
CA GLN A 322 -6.84 -10.83 5.95
C GLN A 322 -5.38 -11.27 6.01
N ALA A 323 -4.76 -11.20 7.19
CA ALA A 323 -3.33 -11.47 7.36
C ALA A 323 -2.89 -12.86 6.88
N GLU A 324 -3.71 -13.89 7.09
CA GLU A 324 -3.48 -15.26 6.64
C GLU A 324 -4.32 -15.62 5.41
N GLY A 325 -4.94 -14.60 4.77
CA GLY A 325 -5.88 -14.79 3.66
C GLY A 325 -5.21 -15.19 2.35
N ASP A 326 -5.96 -15.90 1.52
CA ASP A 326 -5.48 -16.42 0.23
C ASP A 326 -4.95 -15.30 -0.68
N PHE A 327 -5.56 -14.11 -0.66
CA PHE A 327 -5.13 -13.00 -1.49
C PHE A 327 -3.75 -12.51 -1.09
N ILE A 328 -3.48 -12.21 0.20
CA ILE A 328 -2.16 -11.80 0.69
C ILE A 328 -1.11 -12.86 0.37
N GLN A 329 -1.42 -14.15 0.57
CA GLN A 329 -0.52 -15.24 0.23
C GLN A 329 -0.26 -15.31 -1.28
N SER A 330 -1.28 -15.08 -2.09
CA SER A 330 -1.18 -15.13 -3.56
C SER A 330 -0.32 -14.01 -4.14
N LEU A 331 -0.32 -12.82 -3.52
CA LEU A 331 0.49 -11.69 -3.94
C LEU A 331 2.00 -12.02 -4.02
N TYR A 332 2.48 -12.92 -3.15
CA TYR A 332 3.89 -13.30 -3.08
C TYR A 332 4.24 -14.59 -3.82
N ARG A 333 3.27 -15.25 -4.44
CA ARG A 333 3.55 -16.38 -5.37
C ARG A 333 4.23 -15.92 -6.65
N LYS A 334 3.99 -14.65 -7.05
CA LYS A 334 4.65 -14.00 -8.17
C LYS A 334 5.63 -12.95 -7.64
N LYS A 335 6.84 -12.96 -8.16
CA LYS A 335 7.83 -11.92 -7.83
C LYS A 335 7.50 -10.63 -8.56
N MET A 336 7.87 -9.51 -7.97
CA MET A 336 7.87 -8.23 -8.65
C MET A 336 8.73 -8.31 -9.92
N PRO A 337 8.31 -7.75 -11.06
CA PRO A 337 9.14 -7.69 -12.25
C PRO A 337 10.48 -7.00 -11.96
N THR A 338 11.57 -7.50 -12.52
CA THR A 338 12.93 -6.92 -12.35
C THR A 338 13.08 -5.51 -12.92
N THR A 339 12.12 -5.09 -13.74
CA THR A 339 12.02 -3.73 -14.31
C THR A 339 11.35 -2.73 -13.36
N VAL A 340 10.88 -3.19 -12.20
CA VAL A 340 10.22 -2.36 -11.17
C VAL A 340 11.20 -2.12 -10.03
N GLY A 341 11.53 -0.85 -9.78
CA GLY A 341 12.19 -0.43 -8.53
C GLY A 341 11.16 -0.24 -7.42
N HIS A 342 11.32 -0.91 -6.28
CA HIS A 342 10.42 -0.75 -5.13
C HIS A 342 11.12 -0.02 -3.98
N TYR A 343 10.48 1.04 -3.47
CA TYR A 343 10.90 1.85 -2.33
C TYR A 343 9.78 1.84 -1.29
N LEU A 344 10.09 1.41 -0.08
CA LEU A 344 9.12 1.24 0.99
C LEU A 344 9.26 2.37 2.01
N PHE A 345 8.21 3.15 2.17
CA PHE A 345 8.07 4.16 3.22
C PHE A 345 7.08 3.66 4.27
N PHE A 346 7.36 3.89 5.54
CA PHE A 346 6.44 3.51 6.61
C PHE A 346 6.49 4.48 7.78
N GLY A 347 5.35 4.66 8.45
CA GLY A 347 5.25 5.37 9.71
C GLY A 347 5.39 4.41 10.90
N TYR A 348 5.91 4.89 12.04
CA TYR A 348 6.03 4.08 13.25
C TYR A 348 5.50 4.77 14.52
N ARG A 349 4.85 5.92 14.41
CA ARG A 349 4.25 6.64 15.53
C ARG A 349 2.80 6.18 15.78
N GLY A 350 2.61 5.11 16.55
CA GLY A 350 1.33 4.45 16.71
C GLY A 350 0.70 4.48 18.09
N ASN A 351 1.09 5.39 18.98
CA ASN A 351 0.62 5.42 20.38
C ASN A 351 -0.88 5.67 20.59
N ARG A 352 -1.65 5.84 19.52
CA ARG A 352 -3.08 6.17 19.58
C ARG A 352 -4.02 4.97 19.51
N ASN A 353 -3.51 3.77 19.19
CA ASN A 353 -4.36 2.59 19.05
C ASN A 353 -4.01 1.53 20.11
N PRO A 354 -4.82 1.40 21.18
CA PRO A 354 -4.55 0.44 22.26
C PRO A 354 -4.78 -1.02 21.85
N ILE A 355 -5.36 -1.27 20.66
CA ILE A 355 -5.70 -2.61 20.19
C ILE A 355 -4.58 -3.21 19.33
N ARG A 356 -3.70 -2.38 18.78
CA ARG A 356 -2.64 -2.78 17.84
C ARG A 356 -1.28 -2.46 18.41
N PRO A 357 -0.47 -3.47 18.73
CA PRO A 357 0.89 -3.27 19.21
C PRO A 357 1.82 -2.78 18.08
N ASN A 358 2.85 -1.98 18.41
CA ASN A 358 3.86 -1.46 17.49
C ASN A 358 3.30 -1.16 16.08
N ASN A 359 2.68 -0.01 15.92
CA ASN A 359 1.92 0.32 14.72
C ASN A 359 2.09 1.79 14.36
N ASP A 360 1.59 2.15 13.17
CA ASP A 360 1.46 3.52 12.72
C ASP A 360 0.09 4.15 13.06
N ALA A 361 -0.57 3.71 14.12
CA ALA A 361 -1.94 3.98 14.55
C ALA A 361 -3.05 3.22 13.80
N VAL A 362 -2.78 2.61 12.66
CA VAL A 362 -3.72 1.82 11.85
C VAL A 362 -3.20 0.42 11.57
N VAL A 363 -2.00 0.29 11.06
CA VAL A 363 -1.39 -0.98 10.62
C VAL A 363 -0.25 -1.35 11.57
N THR A 364 -0.10 -2.63 11.90
CA THR A 364 1.01 -3.11 12.72
C THR A 364 2.34 -3.01 11.97
N LEU A 365 3.44 -2.73 12.67
CA LEU A 365 4.77 -2.71 12.06
C LEU A 365 5.16 -4.06 11.46
N SER A 366 4.71 -5.16 12.04
CA SER A 366 4.91 -6.51 11.48
C SER A 366 4.26 -6.68 10.11
N SER A 367 3.14 -6.00 9.87
CA SER A 367 2.49 -5.98 8.56
C SER A 367 3.16 -4.99 7.60
N LEU A 368 3.47 -3.76 8.06
CA LEU A 368 4.17 -2.75 7.25
C LEU A 368 5.54 -3.24 6.78
N LEU A 369 6.24 -3.98 7.63
CA LEU A 369 7.58 -4.51 7.43
C LEU A 369 7.58 -6.04 7.22
N ASP A 370 6.59 -6.56 6.50
CA ASP A 370 6.57 -7.97 6.11
C ASP A 370 7.88 -8.33 5.39
N GLU A 371 8.52 -9.43 5.79
CA GLU A 371 9.84 -9.83 5.30
C GLU A 371 9.91 -9.98 3.78
N ARG A 372 8.82 -10.45 3.18
CA ARG A 372 8.72 -10.66 1.72
C ARG A 372 8.79 -9.33 0.97
N SER A 373 8.14 -8.29 1.49
CA SER A 373 8.19 -6.94 0.92
C SER A 373 9.52 -6.25 1.18
N GLN A 374 10.12 -6.48 2.36
CA GLN A 374 11.46 -5.98 2.66
C GLN A 374 12.52 -6.59 1.71
N ALA A 375 12.40 -7.89 1.38
CA ALA A 375 13.32 -8.57 0.48
C ALA A 375 13.25 -8.04 -0.97
N GLU A 376 12.12 -7.48 -1.38
CA GLU A 376 11.93 -6.90 -2.71
C GLU A 376 12.22 -5.39 -2.77
N ALA A 377 12.26 -4.71 -1.63
CA ALA A 377 12.49 -3.28 -1.59
C ALA A 377 13.98 -2.92 -1.78
N ILE A 378 14.25 -1.98 -2.68
CA ILE A 378 15.60 -1.42 -2.90
C ILE A 378 16.02 -0.58 -1.69
N ARG A 379 15.09 0.18 -1.10
CA ARG A 379 15.30 1.01 0.09
C ARG A 379 14.03 0.98 0.96
N ILE A 380 14.25 1.10 2.27
CA ILE A 380 13.20 1.08 3.28
C ILE A 380 13.42 2.28 4.21
N TYR A 381 12.51 3.25 4.14
CA TYR A 381 12.55 4.48 4.93
C TYR A 381 11.45 4.48 5.98
N GLY A 382 11.80 4.69 7.23
CA GLY A 382 10.85 4.85 8.33
C GLY A 382 10.81 6.30 8.83
N PHE A 383 9.62 6.72 9.25
CA PHE A 383 9.37 8.09 9.71
C PHE A 383 8.60 8.09 11.02
N ASN A 384 8.92 9.03 11.90
CA ASN A 384 8.19 9.24 13.15
C ASN A 384 6.82 9.90 12.88
N GLU A 385 6.01 9.22 12.08
CA GLU A 385 4.68 9.63 11.65
C GLU A 385 3.66 8.52 11.88
N ASP A 386 2.38 8.89 12.03
CA ASP A 386 1.28 7.94 12.01
C ASP A 386 0.76 7.72 10.59
N HIS A 387 -0.23 6.81 10.45
CA HIS A 387 -0.76 6.37 9.17
C HIS A 387 -1.29 7.49 8.27
N ASP A 388 -1.88 8.51 8.88
CA ASP A 388 -2.49 9.63 8.16
C ASP A 388 -1.53 10.81 8.05
N SER A 389 -0.79 11.14 9.14
CA SER A 389 0.14 12.27 9.16
C SER A 389 1.30 12.11 8.19
N ILE A 390 1.68 10.88 7.84
CA ILE A 390 2.73 10.59 6.86
C ILE A 390 2.43 11.22 5.48
N LEU A 391 1.15 11.40 5.11
CA LEU A 391 0.75 12.03 3.84
C LEU A 391 0.82 13.56 3.86
N SER A 392 0.97 14.18 5.03
CA SER A 392 1.07 15.63 5.19
C SER A 392 2.39 16.10 5.81
N SER A 393 3.29 15.16 6.12
CA SER A 393 4.57 15.44 6.77
C SER A 393 5.58 16.07 5.83
N GLU A 394 6.10 17.23 6.17
CA GLU A 394 7.16 17.90 5.39
C GLU A 394 8.44 17.07 5.29
N PRO A 395 8.95 16.42 6.35
CA PRO A 395 10.10 15.51 6.25
C PRO A 395 9.88 14.36 5.26
N VAL A 396 8.69 13.76 5.25
CA VAL A 396 8.35 12.68 4.31
C VAL A 396 8.33 13.18 2.88
N MET A 397 7.72 14.34 2.63
CA MET A 397 7.68 14.95 1.30
C MET A 397 9.08 15.36 0.82
N ALA A 398 9.94 15.88 1.72
CA ALA A 398 11.31 16.20 1.39
C ALA A 398 12.11 14.96 0.98
N GLN A 399 11.98 13.85 1.73
CA GLN A 399 12.60 12.56 1.39
C GLN A 399 12.05 12.00 0.08
N TYR A 400 10.75 12.11 -0.13
CA TYR A 400 10.08 11.68 -1.35
C TYR A 400 10.62 12.45 -2.58
N ASN A 401 10.71 13.78 -2.50
CA ASN A 401 11.25 14.60 -3.58
C ASN A 401 12.73 14.32 -3.86
N ALA A 402 13.54 14.13 -2.82
CA ALA A 402 14.94 13.74 -3.00
C ALA A 402 15.06 12.41 -3.75
N LEU A 403 14.20 11.45 -3.42
CA LEU A 403 14.14 10.17 -4.15
C LEU A 403 13.71 10.35 -5.61
N LEU A 404 12.65 11.11 -5.88
CA LEU A 404 12.16 11.37 -7.25
C LEU A 404 13.23 12.01 -8.12
N ILE A 405 13.96 13.00 -7.60
CA ILE A 405 15.03 13.69 -8.32
C ILE A 405 16.15 12.69 -8.69
N ALA A 406 16.59 11.88 -7.72
CA ALA A 406 17.63 10.89 -7.97
C ALA A 406 17.21 9.81 -8.99
N LEU A 407 15.93 9.40 -8.96
CA LEU A 407 15.39 8.45 -9.93
C LEU A 407 15.35 9.04 -11.34
N HIS A 408 14.96 10.31 -11.45
CA HIS A 408 14.96 11.04 -12.71
C HIS A 408 16.38 11.17 -13.28
N GLU A 409 17.36 11.61 -12.47
CA GLU A 409 18.76 11.75 -12.88
C GLU A 409 19.38 10.42 -13.31
N LYS A 410 19.06 9.33 -12.62
CA LYS A 410 19.47 7.97 -13.01
C LYS A 410 18.89 7.55 -14.36
N SER A 411 17.68 7.98 -14.69
CA SER A 411 17.03 7.70 -15.98
C SER A 411 17.73 8.45 -17.13
N GLU A 412 18.15 9.70 -16.89
CA GLU A 412 18.80 10.53 -17.90
C GLU A 412 20.32 10.28 -18.05
N HIS A 413 20.98 9.94 -16.93
CA HIS A 413 22.45 9.83 -16.86
C HIS A 413 22.89 8.55 -16.13
N ALA A 414 22.83 7.42 -16.79
CA ALA A 414 23.11 6.09 -16.21
C ALA A 414 24.52 5.93 -15.57
N THR A 415 25.43 6.91 -15.73
CA THR A 415 26.83 6.86 -15.24
C THR A 415 27.11 7.83 -14.08
N GLN A 416 26.18 8.70 -13.69
CA GLN A 416 26.40 9.63 -12.58
C GLN A 416 25.82 9.08 -11.28
N VAL A 417 26.57 9.22 -10.18
CA VAL A 417 26.07 8.92 -8.85
C VAL A 417 25.03 9.99 -8.49
N PRO A 418 23.83 9.60 -8.06
CA PRO A 418 22.80 10.56 -7.67
C PRO A 418 23.31 11.54 -6.61
N ALA A 419 22.88 12.78 -6.68
CA ALA A 419 23.17 13.78 -5.65
C ALA A 419 22.58 13.38 -4.28
N ASN A 420 23.13 13.95 -3.21
CA ASN A 420 22.62 13.77 -1.84
C ASN A 420 22.71 12.33 -1.28
N MET A 421 23.71 11.59 -1.70
CA MET A 421 24.01 10.27 -1.12
C MET A 421 24.91 10.42 0.12
N LEU A 422 24.92 9.39 0.95
CA LEU A 422 25.78 9.23 2.11
C LEU A 422 26.54 7.90 2.00
N GLN A 423 27.86 7.95 2.15
CA GLN A 423 28.68 6.75 2.24
C GLN A 423 28.80 6.31 3.70
N VAL A 424 28.43 5.07 3.97
CA VAL A 424 28.48 4.47 5.31
C VAL A 424 29.47 3.32 5.31
N GLU A 425 30.48 3.38 6.17
CA GLU A 425 31.39 2.27 6.45
C GLU A 425 31.07 1.69 7.83
N ILE A 426 30.87 0.37 7.89
CA ILE A 426 30.49 -0.35 9.10
C ILE A 426 31.52 -1.45 9.36
N SER A 427 32.15 -1.41 10.51
CA SER A 427 32.98 -2.51 11.00
C SER A 427 32.38 -3.09 12.27
N PHE A 428 32.28 -4.41 12.33
CA PHE A 428 31.89 -5.11 13.55
C PHE A 428 33.14 -5.67 14.20
N ASP A 429 33.35 -5.32 15.48
CA ASP A 429 34.34 -5.96 16.33
C ASP A 429 33.80 -7.32 16.81
N TYR A 430 33.73 -8.28 15.90
CA TYR A 430 32.92 -9.48 16.02
C TYR A 430 33.43 -10.58 15.07
N PRO A 431 33.44 -11.86 15.48
CA PRO A 431 33.84 -12.96 14.60
C PRO A 431 32.99 -13.02 13.33
N LYS A 432 33.68 -13.14 12.18
CA LYS A 432 33.02 -13.11 10.87
C LYS A 432 32.03 -14.26 10.62
N GLU A 433 32.23 -15.35 11.34
CA GLU A 433 31.48 -16.61 11.21
C GLU A 433 30.10 -16.56 11.88
N LEU A 434 29.90 -15.58 12.76
CA LEU A 434 28.63 -15.45 13.47
C LEU A 434 27.65 -14.53 12.71
N PRO A 435 26.35 -14.82 12.77
CA PRO A 435 25.34 -13.99 12.11
C PRO A 435 25.34 -12.57 12.68
N LYS A 436 25.43 -11.58 11.82
CA LYS A 436 25.38 -10.16 12.20
C LYS A 436 23.94 -9.68 12.31
N PRO A 437 23.60 -8.83 13.27
CA PRO A 437 22.32 -8.18 13.29
C PRO A 437 22.20 -7.21 12.12
N ARG A 438 21.00 -7.02 11.61
CA ARG A 438 20.72 -6.03 10.56
C ARG A 438 20.86 -4.63 11.13
N PRO A 439 21.78 -3.79 10.61
CA PRO A 439 21.95 -2.45 11.13
C PRO A 439 20.85 -1.52 10.60
N VAL A 440 20.48 -0.55 11.42
CA VAL A 440 19.55 0.54 11.09
C VAL A 440 20.30 1.85 11.21
N LEU A 441 20.36 2.59 10.12
CA LEU A 441 20.91 3.95 10.07
C LEU A 441 19.82 4.91 10.51
N LEU A 442 20.13 5.76 11.48
CA LEU A 442 19.24 6.79 12.02
C LEU A 442 19.79 8.15 11.63
N LEU A 443 19.01 8.95 10.90
CA LEU A 443 19.29 10.34 10.56
C LEU A 443 18.31 11.24 11.28
N ARG A 444 18.82 12.11 12.15
CA ARG A 444 18.04 13.17 12.82
C ARG A 444 18.44 14.52 12.26
N SER A 445 17.49 15.27 11.73
CA SER A 445 17.76 16.61 11.25
C SER A 445 18.16 17.54 12.42
N LEU A 446 19.25 18.27 12.25
CA LEU A 446 19.67 19.31 13.19
C LEU A 446 18.92 20.62 12.95
N ASP A 447 18.36 20.79 11.76
CA ASP A 447 17.60 21.97 11.34
C ASP A 447 16.12 21.86 11.75
N ASN A 448 15.60 20.63 11.85
CA ASN A 448 14.23 20.35 12.28
C ASN A 448 14.22 19.19 13.30
N LYS A 449 14.08 19.49 14.58
CA LYS A 449 14.13 18.53 15.69
C LYS A 449 13.10 17.38 15.62
N HIS A 450 12.06 17.53 14.80
CA HIS A 450 11.02 16.52 14.62
C HIS A 450 11.24 15.65 13.38
N ALA A 451 12.21 15.98 12.55
CA ALA A 451 12.51 15.22 11.35
C ALA A 451 13.53 14.10 11.65
N GLU A 452 13.05 12.89 11.69
CA GLU A 452 13.83 11.69 11.86
C GLU A 452 13.51 10.70 10.74
N THR A 453 14.56 10.12 10.15
CA THR A 453 14.44 9.09 9.12
C THR A 453 15.28 7.90 9.52
N VAL A 454 14.70 6.71 9.47
CA VAL A 454 15.42 5.46 9.64
C VAL A 454 15.56 4.73 8.31
N LEU A 455 16.73 4.13 8.08
CA LEU A 455 17.01 3.34 6.88
C LEU A 455 17.56 1.98 7.28
N TYR A 456 16.92 0.90 6.83
CA TYR A 456 17.39 -0.47 7.03
C TYR A 456 18.52 -0.79 6.06
N LEU A 457 19.67 -1.19 6.59
CA LEU A 457 20.84 -1.59 5.78
C LEU A 457 20.88 -3.11 5.57
N SER A 458 21.65 -3.57 4.60
CA SER A 458 21.88 -5.00 4.41
C SER A 458 22.81 -5.55 5.50
N HIS A 459 22.66 -6.83 5.82
CA HIS A 459 23.57 -7.55 6.76
C HIS A 459 25.01 -7.68 6.22
N GLU A 460 25.18 -7.65 4.91
CA GLU A 460 26.45 -7.94 4.25
C GLU A 460 27.29 -6.70 3.97
N ASP A 461 26.68 -5.51 4.05
CA ASP A 461 27.31 -4.27 3.68
C ASP A 461 28.28 -3.78 4.76
N SER A 462 29.58 -3.97 4.53
CA SER A 462 30.63 -3.28 5.31
C SER A 462 30.87 -1.86 4.80
N LYS A 463 30.48 -1.57 3.57
CA LYS A 463 30.53 -0.25 2.94
C LYS A 463 29.39 -0.15 1.95
N CYS A 464 28.54 0.84 2.14
CA CYS A 464 27.38 1.07 1.27
C CYS A 464 27.17 2.55 1.03
N GLU A 465 26.59 2.86 -0.13
CA GLU A 465 26.02 4.17 -0.41
C GLU A 465 24.53 4.11 -0.16
N VAL A 466 24.04 5.04 0.64
CA VAL A 466 22.64 5.12 1.05
C VAL A 466 22.07 6.49 0.73
N GLY A 467 20.78 6.55 0.60
CA GLY A 467 20.06 7.75 0.19
C GLY A 467 19.26 7.48 -1.10
N PRO A 468 18.84 8.54 -1.81
CA PRO A 468 19.16 9.94 -1.50
C PRO A 468 18.45 10.47 -0.26
N PHE A 469 18.99 11.53 0.33
CA PHE A 469 18.37 12.25 1.45
C PHE A 469 18.15 13.71 1.10
N PRO A 470 17.21 14.42 1.74
CA PRO A 470 17.09 15.86 1.59
C PRO A 470 18.39 16.58 1.97
N SER A 471 18.71 17.68 1.30
CA SER A 471 19.83 18.53 1.70
C SER A 471 19.58 19.11 3.10
N GLY A 472 20.61 19.15 3.95
CA GLY A 472 20.49 19.65 5.32
C GLY A 472 21.60 19.14 6.24
N ASN A 473 21.50 19.52 7.51
CA ASN A 473 22.41 19.10 8.57
C ASN A 473 21.77 17.97 9.40
N TYR A 474 22.53 16.89 9.60
CA TYR A 474 22.03 15.70 10.27
C TYR A 474 22.99 15.20 11.36
N ALA A 475 22.42 14.66 12.42
CA ALA A 475 23.11 13.76 13.32
C ALA A 475 22.83 12.32 12.86
N VAL A 476 23.89 11.60 12.48
CA VAL A 476 23.80 10.23 11.98
C VAL A 476 24.26 9.27 13.05
N SER A 477 23.46 8.25 13.34
CA SER A 477 23.76 7.18 14.27
C SER A 477 23.48 5.83 13.62
N LEU A 478 24.11 4.78 14.15
CA LEU A 478 23.87 3.41 13.71
C LEU A 478 23.39 2.56 14.87
N VAL A 479 22.32 1.81 14.70
CA VAL A 479 21.75 0.92 15.71
C VAL A 479 21.80 -0.52 15.21
N ALA A 480 22.26 -1.43 16.05
CA ALA A 480 22.25 -2.87 15.78
C ALA A 480 22.16 -3.63 17.11
N ASN A 481 21.25 -4.61 17.19
CA ASN A 481 21.00 -5.39 18.39
C ASN A 481 22.28 -6.00 18.96
N GLY A 482 22.54 -5.78 20.25
CA GLY A 482 23.73 -6.32 20.94
C GLY A 482 25.03 -5.55 20.69
N PHE A 483 24.98 -4.40 20.00
CA PHE A 483 26.16 -3.60 19.68
C PHE A 483 25.95 -2.13 20.03
N ILE A 484 27.05 -1.45 20.33
CA ILE A 484 27.08 0.00 20.54
C ILE A 484 27.97 0.59 19.45
N PRO A 485 27.50 1.62 18.71
CA PRO A 485 28.31 2.31 17.72
C PRO A 485 29.39 3.17 18.37
N ALA A 486 30.55 3.21 17.76
CA ALA A 486 31.60 4.14 18.08
C ALA A 486 32.05 4.87 16.77
N PRO A 487 31.82 6.18 16.65
CA PRO A 487 31.13 7.06 17.61
C PRO A 487 29.62 6.79 17.72
N VAL A 488 28.98 7.24 18.78
CA VAL A 488 27.52 7.09 18.99
C VAL A 488 26.71 7.88 17.95
N SER A 489 27.20 9.06 17.58
CA SER A 489 26.58 9.92 16.58
C SER A 489 27.63 10.77 15.86
N MET A 490 27.39 11.07 14.60
CA MET A 490 28.25 11.93 13.77
C MET A 490 27.42 13.04 13.13
N PRO A 491 27.81 14.32 13.29
CA PRO A 491 27.20 15.41 12.54
C PRO A 491 27.71 15.37 11.09
N ILE A 492 26.81 15.53 10.13
CA ILE A 492 27.12 15.63 8.70
C ILE A 492 26.26 16.71 8.03
N THR A 493 26.74 17.20 6.91
CA THR A 493 25.97 18.03 5.98
C THR A 493 25.78 17.24 4.69
N ILE A 494 24.54 17.11 4.23
CA ILE A 494 24.18 16.54 2.93
C ILE A 494 23.79 17.70 2.02
N GLY A 495 24.37 17.77 0.81
CA GLY A 495 24.12 18.83 -0.16
C GLY A 495 24.78 18.53 -1.49
N GLU A 496 24.62 19.45 -2.45
CA GLU A 496 25.16 19.28 -3.80
C GLU A 496 26.69 19.20 -3.81
N GLY A 497 27.22 18.31 -4.62
CA GLY A 497 28.62 18.24 -5.04
C GLY A 497 29.56 17.42 -4.15
N THR A 498 29.14 16.96 -2.97
CA THR A 498 29.97 16.10 -2.11
C THR A 498 29.16 14.97 -1.49
N ILE A 499 29.71 13.75 -1.53
CA ILE A 499 29.14 12.60 -0.82
C ILE A 499 29.84 12.53 0.55
N PRO A 500 29.18 12.94 1.65
CA PRO A 500 29.76 12.79 2.99
C PRO A 500 29.96 11.30 3.31
N SER A 501 30.96 11.00 4.15
CA SER A 501 31.25 9.64 4.58
C SER A 501 31.23 9.56 6.11
N VAL A 502 30.59 8.53 6.63
CA VAL A 502 30.58 8.19 8.06
C VAL A 502 31.14 6.80 8.29
N LYS A 503 31.84 6.63 9.41
CA LYS A 503 32.42 5.34 9.80
C LYS A 503 31.98 4.99 11.21
N PHE A 504 31.42 3.80 11.35
CA PHE A 504 31.02 3.26 12.64
C PHE A 504 31.74 1.96 12.93
N GLN A 505 32.34 1.88 14.09
CA GLN A 505 32.79 0.61 14.69
C GLN A 505 31.71 0.10 15.65
N MET A 506 31.10 -1.02 15.32
CA MET A 506 30.08 -1.65 16.14
C MET A 506 30.78 -2.55 17.18
N LYS A 507 30.80 -2.11 18.43
CA LYS A 507 31.40 -2.84 19.53
C LYS A 507 30.36 -3.73 20.19
N PRO A 508 30.64 -5.03 20.33
CA PRO A 508 29.73 -5.93 21.01
C PRO A 508 29.57 -5.53 22.46
N ARG A 509 28.40 -5.73 22.98
CA ARG A 509 28.10 -5.56 24.37
C ARG A 509 27.27 -6.76 24.82
N GLU A 510 27.84 -7.56 25.70
CA GLU A 510 27.16 -8.75 26.24
C GLU A 510 25.80 -8.33 26.76
N SER A 511 24.74 -8.83 26.12
CA SER A 511 23.37 -8.36 26.38
C SER A 511 22.34 -9.47 26.30
N LEU A 512 21.35 -9.38 27.17
CA LEU A 512 20.11 -10.15 27.07
C LEU A 512 18.99 -9.24 26.55
N ILE A 513 18.51 -9.56 25.37
CA ILE A 513 17.42 -8.87 24.72
C ILE A 513 16.17 -9.75 24.82
N GLY A 514 15.07 -9.18 25.29
CA GLY A 514 13.83 -9.92 25.45
C GLY A 514 12.64 -9.24 24.80
N TYR A 515 11.80 -10.08 24.22
CA TYR A 515 10.53 -9.68 23.61
C TYR A 515 9.41 -10.51 24.24
N ILE A 516 8.40 -9.84 24.79
CA ILE A 516 7.17 -10.50 25.23
C ILE A 516 6.24 -10.53 24.02
N VAL A 517 6.04 -11.73 23.47
CA VAL A 517 5.36 -11.94 22.18
C VAL A 517 3.98 -12.54 22.35
N ASN A 518 3.15 -12.40 21.31
CA ASN A 518 1.81 -12.96 21.29
C ASN A 518 1.85 -14.48 21.10
N PRO A 519 1.29 -15.30 22.01
CA PRO A 519 1.33 -16.76 21.94
C PRO A 519 0.53 -17.36 20.79
N THR A 520 -0.37 -16.61 20.17
CA THR A 520 -1.23 -17.12 19.09
C THR A 520 -0.55 -17.23 17.73
N LYS A 521 0.65 -16.65 17.56
CA LYS A 521 1.41 -16.68 16.29
C LYS A 521 2.59 -17.68 16.38
N LYS A 522 2.35 -18.93 16.01
CA LYS A 522 3.30 -20.04 16.22
C LYS A 522 4.42 -20.22 15.17
N ASN A 523 4.41 -19.52 14.03
CA ASN A 523 5.35 -19.78 12.92
C ASN A 523 6.28 -18.60 12.65
N TYR A 524 7.34 -18.47 13.46
CA TYR A 524 8.39 -17.48 13.20
C TYR A 524 9.74 -18.14 12.94
N GLN A 525 10.35 -17.80 11.81
CA GLN A 525 11.75 -18.16 11.53
C GLN A 525 12.69 -17.12 12.16
N ALA A 526 13.92 -17.53 12.49
CA ALA A 526 14.92 -16.62 13.02
C ALA A 526 15.22 -15.48 12.04
N GLY A 527 15.27 -14.24 12.54
CA GLY A 527 15.52 -13.03 11.75
C GLY A 527 14.28 -12.25 11.32
N VAL A 528 13.08 -12.75 11.58
CA VAL A 528 11.81 -12.06 11.30
C VAL A 528 11.43 -11.15 12.47
N TYR A 529 10.92 -9.96 12.16
CA TYR A 529 10.33 -9.08 13.17
C TYR A 529 9.17 -9.83 13.86
N ARG A 530 9.29 -10.04 15.16
CA ARG A 530 8.25 -10.67 15.98
C ARG A 530 7.41 -9.60 16.65
N GLU A 531 6.10 -9.73 16.52
CA GLU A 531 5.15 -8.77 17.07
C GLU A 531 5.15 -8.82 18.61
N PRO A 532 5.60 -7.76 19.31
CA PRO A 532 5.53 -7.69 20.75
C PRO A 532 4.09 -7.74 21.24
N ASN A 533 3.83 -8.38 22.37
CA ASN A 533 2.51 -8.39 22.98
C ASN A 533 2.30 -7.14 23.85
N GLU A 534 1.93 -6.03 23.25
CA GLU A 534 1.69 -4.77 23.97
C GLU A 534 0.42 -4.75 24.84
N LYS A 535 -0.40 -5.80 24.76
CA LYS A 535 -1.53 -5.96 25.70
C LYS A 535 -1.06 -6.34 27.10
N VAL A 536 0.13 -6.90 27.19
CA VAL A 536 0.74 -7.26 28.45
C VAL A 536 1.30 -6.00 29.11
N LYS A 537 0.69 -5.57 30.19
CA LYS A 537 1.21 -4.48 31.02
C LYS A 537 2.27 -5.00 31.96
N VAL A 538 3.52 -4.92 31.51
CA VAL A 538 4.68 -5.30 32.32
C VAL A 538 4.84 -4.35 33.50
N GLN A 539 4.96 -4.90 34.69
CA GLN A 539 5.22 -4.16 35.93
C GLN A 539 6.72 -4.13 36.26
N SER A 540 7.39 -5.26 36.12
CA SER A 540 8.83 -5.35 36.34
C SER A 540 9.44 -6.53 35.59
N ILE A 541 10.73 -6.40 35.29
CA ILE A 541 11.57 -7.45 34.71
C ILE A 541 12.83 -7.54 35.57
N ASN A 542 13.04 -8.68 36.23
CA ASN A 542 14.20 -8.92 37.06
C ASN A 542 15.12 -9.96 36.43
N LEU A 543 16.43 -9.69 36.44
CA LEU A 543 17.47 -10.62 36.04
C LEU A 543 18.44 -10.84 37.21
N ARG A 544 18.53 -12.09 37.67
CA ARG A 544 19.38 -12.47 38.79
C ARG A 544 20.29 -13.66 38.44
N GLY A 545 21.57 -13.54 38.69
CA GLY A 545 22.56 -14.61 38.46
C GLY A 545 23.95 -14.03 38.24
N ALA A 546 24.99 -14.87 38.16
CA ALA A 546 26.36 -14.48 37.93
C ALA A 546 26.83 -13.26 38.78
N GLY A 547 26.37 -13.17 40.04
CA GLY A 547 26.72 -12.08 40.97
C GLY A 547 25.93 -10.78 40.75
N ILE A 548 24.97 -10.74 39.86
CA ILE A 548 24.11 -9.57 39.62
C ILE A 548 22.65 -9.81 40.02
N ASN A 549 21.98 -8.73 40.37
CA ASN A 549 20.53 -8.68 40.55
C ASN A 549 20.05 -7.31 40.09
N ARG A 550 19.45 -7.26 38.90
CA ARG A 550 18.98 -6.02 38.26
C ARG A 550 17.48 -6.10 37.99
N THR A 551 16.80 -5.02 38.25
CA THR A 551 15.34 -4.90 37.97
C THR A 551 15.08 -3.73 37.09
N LEU A 552 14.34 -3.96 36.02
CA LEU A 552 13.82 -2.95 35.10
C LEU A 552 12.34 -2.71 35.38
N VAL A 553 11.95 -1.46 35.34
CA VAL A 553 10.56 -1.02 35.27
C VAL A 553 10.37 -0.37 33.91
N PRO A 554 9.32 -0.70 33.18
CA PRO A 554 9.09 -0.11 31.87
C PRO A 554 9.08 1.42 31.93
N LEU A 555 9.76 2.04 31.00
CA LEU A 555 9.78 3.48 30.80
C LEU A 555 8.39 3.99 30.42
N LYS A 556 8.17 5.29 30.50
CA LYS A 556 6.92 5.92 30.06
C LYS A 556 6.66 5.62 28.59
N GLU A 557 5.39 5.66 28.18
CA GLU A 557 4.95 5.32 26.83
C GLU A 557 5.55 6.21 25.73
N ASP A 558 6.03 7.40 26.07
CA ASP A 558 6.66 8.38 25.17
C ASP A 558 8.18 8.27 25.08
N ALA A 559 8.79 7.29 25.77
CA ALA A 559 10.23 7.09 25.70
C ALA A 559 10.68 6.67 24.29
N ASP A 560 11.72 7.34 23.78
CA ASP A 560 12.30 7.03 22.48
C ASP A 560 13.13 5.75 22.55
N TYR A 561 12.77 4.77 21.76
CA TYR A 561 13.47 3.48 21.66
C TYR A 561 14.93 3.66 21.24
N PHE A 562 15.20 4.49 20.25
CA PHE A 562 16.55 4.68 19.74
C PHE A 562 17.44 5.41 20.75
N ASP A 563 16.90 6.36 21.50
CA ASP A 563 17.65 7.04 22.55
C ASP A 563 18.06 6.08 23.67
N CYS A 564 17.15 5.20 24.11
CA CYS A 564 17.45 4.17 25.08
C CYS A 564 18.55 3.22 24.58
N TYR A 565 18.47 2.84 23.31
CA TYR A 565 19.43 1.95 22.68
C TYR A 565 20.82 2.59 22.57
N LEU A 566 20.87 3.83 22.10
CA LEU A 566 22.13 4.60 21.94
C LEU A 566 22.77 4.97 23.29
N ALA A 567 21.96 5.15 24.32
CA ALA A 567 22.49 5.37 25.70
C ALA A 567 23.24 4.16 26.23
N GLY A 568 22.98 2.96 25.71
CA GLY A 568 23.64 1.73 26.10
C GLY A 568 23.46 1.36 27.57
N ALA A 569 22.37 1.78 28.18
CA ALA A 569 21.97 1.43 29.54
C ALA A 569 20.86 0.38 29.51
N ASP A 570 20.70 -0.35 30.61
CA ASP A 570 19.58 -1.28 30.76
C ASP A 570 18.26 -0.54 30.64
N PHE A 571 17.31 -1.08 29.87
CA PHE A 571 15.99 -0.48 29.72
C PHE A 571 14.88 -1.50 29.44
N ALA A 572 13.65 -1.10 29.72
CA ALA A 572 12.45 -1.77 29.25
C ALA A 572 11.48 -0.74 28.69
N ILE A 573 10.89 -1.02 27.54
CA ILE A 573 9.83 -0.23 26.92
C ILE A 573 8.70 -1.19 26.54
N LYS A 574 7.56 -1.05 27.18
CA LYS A 574 6.40 -1.94 26.96
C LYS A 574 6.80 -3.42 27.11
N SER A 575 6.74 -4.18 26.02
CA SER A 575 7.04 -5.62 25.95
C SER A 575 8.46 -5.94 25.44
N TYR A 576 9.31 -4.93 25.31
CA TYR A 576 10.70 -5.07 24.90
C TYR A 576 11.63 -4.63 26.03
N PHE A 577 12.73 -5.38 26.25
CA PHE A 577 13.73 -5.02 27.27
C PHE A 577 15.14 -5.45 26.85
N CYS A 578 16.12 -4.77 27.42
CA CYS A 578 17.52 -5.09 27.22
C CYS A 578 18.31 -4.90 28.52
N PHE A 579 19.08 -5.92 28.89
CA PHE A 579 20.12 -5.86 29.92
C PHE A 579 21.49 -5.90 29.24
N TYR A 580 22.35 -4.96 29.57
CA TYR A 580 23.68 -4.83 29.01
C TYR A 580 24.79 -5.22 30.00
N GLY A 581 25.98 -5.53 29.46
CA GLY A 581 27.18 -5.82 30.24
C GLY A 581 26.97 -7.00 31.18
N LEU A 582 26.47 -8.12 30.65
CA LEU A 582 26.22 -9.34 31.40
C LEU A 582 27.44 -10.25 31.37
N PRO A 583 28.06 -10.59 32.54
CA PRO A 583 29.06 -11.64 32.58
C PRO A 583 28.55 -12.98 32.07
N ALA A 584 29.45 -13.81 31.56
CA ALA A 584 29.10 -15.20 31.28
C ALA A 584 28.62 -15.91 32.55
N GLY A 585 27.54 -16.68 32.44
CA GLY A 585 26.95 -17.37 33.58
C GLY A 585 25.49 -17.72 33.41
N GLU A 586 24.94 -18.29 34.46
CA GLU A 586 23.53 -18.66 34.56
C GLU A 586 22.72 -17.56 35.22
N TYR A 587 21.54 -17.28 34.66
CA TYR A 587 20.62 -16.25 35.11
C TYR A 587 19.21 -16.80 35.24
N VAL A 588 18.45 -16.24 36.16
CA VAL A 588 16.99 -16.38 36.24
C VAL A 588 16.37 -15.05 35.82
N LEU A 589 15.61 -15.08 34.75
CA LEU A 589 14.79 -13.95 34.27
C LEU A 589 13.38 -14.11 34.84
N THR A 590 12.88 -13.09 35.54
CA THR A 590 11.53 -13.09 36.10
C THR A 590 10.78 -11.88 35.58
N ILE A 591 9.57 -12.09 35.04
CA ILE A 591 8.70 -11.04 34.51
C ILE A 591 7.41 -11.03 35.33
N THR A 592 7.04 -9.84 35.79
CA THR A 592 5.77 -9.59 36.47
C THR A 592 4.92 -8.67 35.59
N ALA A 593 3.70 -9.08 35.30
CA ALA A 593 2.77 -8.33 34.46
C ALA A 593 1.35 -8.37 35.05
N GLU A 594 0.57 -7.31 34.81
CA GLU A 594 -0.81 -7.19 35.29
C GLU A 594 -1.70 -8.27 34.64
N GLY A 595 -2.39 -9.05 35.49
CA GLY A 595 -3.30 -10.12 35.02
C GLY A 595 -2.60 -11.42 34.61
N TYR A 596 -1.29 -11.54 34.83
CA TYR A 596 -0.51 -12.75 34.52
C TYR A 596 0.19 -13.26 35.79
N PRO A 597 0.33 -14.58 35.96
CA PRO A 597 1.19 -15.12 36.99
C PRO A 597 2.66 -14.74 36.70
N PRO A 598 3.51 -14.57 37.75
CA PRO A 598 4.94 -14.29 37.55
C PRO A 598 5.57 -15.36 36.66
N TYR A 599 6.16 -14.95 35.57
CA TYR A 599 6.88 -15.83 34.63
C TYR A 599 8.35 -15.87 35.01
N SER A 600 8.93 -17.06 35.14
CA SER A 600 10.36 -17.20 35.36
C SER A 600 10.98 -18.23 34.42
N THR A 601 12.15 -17.91 33.88
CA THR A 601 12.91 -18.80 33.00
C THR A 601 14.41 -18.67 33.25
N ASN A 602 15.15 -19.74 33.01
CA ASN A 602 16.60 -19.73 33.03
C ASN A 602 17.17 -19.22 31.72
N CYS A 603 18.18 -18.37 31.80
CA CYS A 603 18.93 -17.83 30.67
C CYS A 603 20.44 -18.06 30.93
N THR A 604 21.15 -18.56 29.93
CA THR A 604 22.61 -18.76 29.99
C THR A 604 23.28 -17.78 29.06
N MET A 605 24.28 -17.05 29.56
CA MET A 605 25.22 -16.28 28.76
C MET A 605 26.53 -17.08 28.66
N LEU A 606 26.85 -17.55 27.46
CA LEU A 606 28.06 -18.32 27.23
C LEU A 606 29.29 -17.40 27.12
N PRO A 607 30.48 -17.87 27.54
CA PRO A 607 31.73 -17.14 27.29
C PRO A 607 31.91 -16.82 25.82
N GLY A 608 32.14 -15.55 25.46
CA GLY A 608 32.27 -15.09 24.10
C GLY A 608 30.93 -14.90 23.34
N GLN A 609 29.82 -15.11 24.02
CA GLN A 609 28.50 -14.80 23.48
C GLN A 609 28.20 -13.30 23.67
N TYR A 610 28.00 -12.59 22.58
CA TYR A 610 27.85 -11.12 22.57
C TYR A 610 26.41 -10.65 22.82
N TYR A 611 25.42 -11.43 22.41
CA TYR A 611 24.04 -11.18 22.80
C TYR A 611 23.20 -12.46 22.77
N THR A 612 22.13 -12.44 23.53
CA THR A 612 21.12 -13.51 23.55
C THR A 612 19.75 -12.88 23.40
N GLU A 613 18.97 -13.38 22.45
CA GLU A 613 17.57 -12.99 22.27
C GLU A 613 16.65 -14.03 22.93
N ARG A 614 15.60 -13.54 23.60
CA ARG A 614 14.53 -14.35 24.19
C ARG A 614 13.17 -13.84 23.75
N TYR A 615 12.37 -14.75 23.27
CA TYR A 615 10.98 -14.52 22.92
C TYR A 615 10.11 -15.23 23.95
N ILE A 616 9.32 -14.46 24.69
CA ILE A 616 8.64 -14.90 25.90
C ILE A 616 7.13 -14.80 25.66
N GLU A 617 6.46 -15.94 25.83
CA GLU A 617 5.00 -16.03 25.78
C GLU A 617 4.48 -16.06 27.22
N LEU A 618 3.68 -15.06 27.60
CA LEU A 618 2.97 -15.08 28.86
C LEU A 618 1.58 -15.67 28.63
N LEU A 619 1.25 -16.70 29.38
CA LEU A 619 -0.06 -17.35 29.33
C LEU A 619 -0.95 -16.74 30.42
N GLU A 620 -2.18 -16.38 30.05
CA GLU A 620 -3.20 -15.98 31.03
C GLU A 620 -3.44 -17.12 32.01
N GLY A 621 -3.32 -16.86 33.30
CA GLY A 621 -3.62 -17.86 34.31
C GLY A 621 -5.13 -18.07 34.41
N ASP A 622 -5.54 -19.33 34.45
CA ASP A 622 -6.89 -19.67 34.89
C ASP A 622 -7.01 -19.28 36.39
N PHE A 623 -7.56 -18.11 36.66
CA PHE A 623 -7.96 -17.77 38.03
C PHE A 623 -9.24 -18.55 38.40
N THR A 624 -9.08 -19.88 38.55
CA THR A 624 -10.10 -20.68 39.23
C THR A 624 -9.67 -20.84 40.68
N SER A 625 -10.11 -19.94 41.54
CA SER A 625 -10.54 -20.24 42.94
C SER A 625 -10.98 -18.95 43.62
#